data_7d9b2586ca4942e1f06a6a9107c57057
#
_entry.id   7d9b2586ca4942e1f06a6a9107c57057
#
_cell.length_a   1.000
_cell.length_b   1.000
_cell.length_c   1.000
_cell.angle_alpha   90.00
_cell.angle_beta   90.00
_cell.angle_gamma   90.00
#
_symmetry.space_group_name_H-M   'P 1'
#
loop_
_entity.id
_entity.type
_entity.pdbx_description
1 polymer ?
#
loop_
_entity_poly.entity_id
_entity_poly.type
_entity_poly.pdbx_seq_one_letter_code
_entity_poly.pdbx_strand_id
1 'polypeptide(L)'
;MLIDIYSINDEGNLQDAASLAAMAALIQAKIPKYNGEKIDYKEHTGKLPLVRRPVECTVMKIGENFIVDPIKEEEVFIDSRLTVAVMEDGNICAMQKGGEKALSIEDAEKMIEIAIEKTKELRKKL
;
A
#
# COMPACT_ATOMS: atom_id res chain seq x y z
N MET A 1 15.16 -10.96 2.27
CA MET A 1 14.34 -10.72 1.08
C MET A 1 14.59 -9.30 0.61
N LEU A 2 14.76 -9.07 -0.67
CA LEU A 2 14.85 -7.75 -1.29
C LEU A 2 13.61 -7.57 -2.17
N ILE A 3 13.06 -6.37 -2.18
CA ILE A 3 11.92 -5.99 -3.03
C ILE A 3 12.34 -4.72 -3.76
N ASP A 4 12.43 -4.82 -5.08
CA ASP A 4 12.73 -3.69 -5.95
C ASP A 4 11.47 -3.30 -6.70
N ILE A 5 11.13 -2.02 -6.70
CA ILE A 5 9.94 -1.48 -7.36
C ILE A 5 10.39 -0.51 -8.45
N TYR A 6 9.96 -0.78 -9.67
CA TYR A 6 10.24 0.05 -10.82
C TYR A 6 8.94 0.63 -11.37
N SER A 7 8.79 1.94 -11.33
CA SER A 7 7.68 2.62 -11.99
C SER A 7 7.90 2.62 -13.51
N ILE A 8 6.88 2.19 -14.26
CA ILE A 8 6.90 2.22 -15.74
C ILE A 8 6.40 3.58 -16.23
N ASN A 9 5.38 4.12 -15.58
CA ASN A 9 4.94 5.50 -15.74
C ASN A 9 4.51 6.06 -14.37
N ASP A 10 4.24 7.34 -14.32
CA ASP A 10 3.86 8.07 -13.10
C ASP A 10 2.72 9.03 -13.44
N GLU A 11 1.51 8.63 -13.09
CA GLU A 11 0.29 9.43 -13.23
C GLU A 11 -0.30 9.84 -11.86
N GLY A 12 0.52 9.77 -10.82
CA GLY A 12 0.15 10.04 -9.42
C GLY A 12 -0.03 8.76 -8.60
N ASN A 13 -0.18 8.93 -7.29
CA ASN A 13 -0.43 7.87 -6.30
C ASN A 13 0.54 6.67 -6.34
N LEU A 14 1.81 6.93 -6.67
CA LEU A 14 2.84 5.88 -6.78
C LEU A 14 3.00 5.06 -5.49
N GLN A 15 2.77 5.64 -4.34
CA GLN A 15 2.93 4.95 -3.06
C GLN A 15 1.95 3.79 -2.93
N ASP A 16 0.66 4.03 -3.14
CA ASP A 16 -0.37 2.98 -3.05
C ASP A 16 -0.19 1.94 -4.17
N ALA A 17 0.14 2.38 -5.38
CA ALA A 17 0.42 1.48 -6.50
C ALA A 17 1.62 0.57 -6.22
N ALA A 18 2.72 1.11 -5.67
CA ALA A 18 3.91 0.38 -5.29
C ALA A 18 3.64 -0.66 -4.19
N SER A 19 2.90 -0.27 -3.17
CA SER A 19 2.50 -1.14 -2.07
C SER A 19 1.63 -2.30 -2.55
N LEU A 20 0.63 -2.02 -3.40
CA LEU A 20 -0.23 -3.04 -3.97
C LEU A 20 0.55 -4.02 -4.87
N ALA A 21 1.47 -3.50 -5.69
CA ALA A 21 2.35 -4.31 -6.54
C ALA A 21 3.28 -5.20 -5.71
N ALA A 22 3.87 -4.66 -4.64
CA ALA A 22 4.70 -5.43 -3.72
C ALA A 22 3.91 -6.57 -3.06
N MET A 23 2.68 -6.31 -2.61
CA MET A 23 1.83 -7.34 -2.01
C MET A 23 1.44 -8.41 -3.04
N ALA A 24 1.08 -8.03 -4.26
CA ALA A 24 0.77 -8.96 -5.34
C ALA A 24 1.97 -9.86 -5.67
N ALA A 25 3.18 -9.30 -5.72
CA ALA A 25 4.41 -10.05 -5.94
C ALA A 25 4.69 -11.04 -4.80
N LEU A 26 4.52 -10.62 -3.55
CA LEU A 26 4.72 -11.48 -2.37
C LEU A 26 3.74 -12.66 -2.34
N ILE A 27 2.47 -12.44 -2.70
CA ILE A 27 1.44 -13.50 -2.77
C ILE A 27 1.81 -14.56 -3.82
N GLN A 28 2.46 -14.16 -4.91
CA GLN A 28 2.86 -15.04 -5.99
C GLN A 28 4.27 -15.64 -5.81
N ALA A 29 5.06 -15.09 -4.89
CA ALA A 29 6.45 -15.49 -4.67
C ALA A 29 6.55 -16.96 -4.28
N LYS A 30 7.50 -17.65 -4.89
CA LYS A 30 7.84 -19.05 -4.60
C LYS A 30 9.21 -19.13 -3.93
N ILE A 31 9.35 -20.03 -2.98
CA ILE A 31 10.63 -20.27 -2.31
C ILE A 31 11.45 -21.22 -3.16
N PRO A 32 12.67 -20.83 -3.62
CA PRO A 32 13.54 -21.73 -4.34
C PRO A 32 14.00 -22.87 -3.45
N LYS A 33 14.29 -24.02 -4.03
CA LYS A 33 14.78 -25.19 -3.31
C LYS A 33 16.21 -24.97 -2.82
N TYR A 34 16.42 -25.27 -1.56
CA TYR A 34 17.75 -25.28 -0.94
C TYR A 34 18.09 -26.69 -0.45
N ASN A 35 19.23 -27.21 -0.85
CA ASN A 35 19.68 -28.57 -0.51
C ASN A 35 20.71 -28.63 0.65
N GLY A 36 20.95 -27.49 1.32
CA GLY A 36 21.96 -27.37 2.38
C GLY A 36 23.26 -26.73 1.91
N GLU A 37 23.55 -26.71 0.61
CA GLU A 37 24.76 -26.14 0.04
C GLU A 37 24.47 -25.07 -1.02
N LYS A 38 23.52 -25.37 -1.92
CA LYS A 38 23.18 -24.52 -3.08
C LYS A 38 21.69 -24.26 -3.18
N ILE A 39 21.35 -23.09 -3.71
CA ILE A 39 19.97 -22.70 -4.05
C ILE A 39 19.72 -23.07 -5.51
N ASP A 40 18.68 -23.86 -5.75
CA ASP A 40 18.17 -24.13 -7.08
C ASP A 40 16.98 -23.24 -7.40
N TYR A 41 17.18 -22.25 -8.26
CA TYR A 41 16.14 -21.30 -8.67
C TYR A 41 15.14 -21.88 -9.69
N LYS A 42 15.39 -23.07 -10.24
CA LYS A 42 14.48 -23.76 -11.17
C LYS A 42 13.45 -24.61 -10.43
N GLU A 43 13.82 -25.12 -9.27
CA GLU A 43 12.93 -25.89 -8.42
C GLU A 43 12.44 -25.04 -7.21
N HIS A 44 11.19 -25.27 -6.80
CA HIS A 44 10.56 -24.52 -5.72
C HIS A 44 9.99 -25.47 -4.69
N THR A 45 10.11 -25.10 -3.40
CA THR A 45 9.57 -25.88 -2.28
C THR A 45 8.15 -25.49 -1.89
N GLY A 46 7.65 -24.36 -2.39
CA GLY A 46 6.30 -23.86 -2.10
C GLY A 46 6.17 -22.36 -2.31
N LYS A 47 5.03 -21.83 -1.92
CA LYS A 47 4.80 -20.36 -1.88
C LYS A 47 5.38 -19.75 -0.62
N LEU A 48 5.64 -18.46 -0.67
CA LEU A 48 6.02 -17.68 0.51
C LEU A 48 4.89 -17.78 1.58
N PRO A 49 5.19 -18.18 2.83
CA PRO A 49 4.19 -18.32 3.89
C PRO A 49 3.81 -16.93 4.45
N LEU A 50 2.90 -16.24 3.77
CA LEU A 50 2.38 -14.96 4.24
C LEU A 50 1.33 -15.18 5.32
N VAL A 51 1.60 -14.70 6.52
CA VAL A 51 0.66 -14.75 7.65
C VAL A 51 -0.39 -13.64 7.56
N ARG A 52 0.01 -12.49 7.03
CA ARG A 52 -0.84 -11.31 6.90
C ARG A 52 -0.61 -10.62 5.56
N ARG A 53 -1.64 -9.94 5.07
CA ARG A 53 -1.62 -9.27 3.76
C ARG A 53 -2.18 -7.85 3.92
N PRO A 54 -1.40 -6.92 4.52
CA PRO A 54 -1.82 -5.54 4.62
C PRO A 54 -2.01 -4.91 3.24
N VAL A 55 -2.99 -4.04 3.14
CA VAL A 55 -3.22 -3.17 1.97
C VAL A 55 -3.30 -1.76 2.49
N GLU A 56 -2.63 -0.84 1.85
CA GLU A 56 -2.70 0.56 2.21
C GLU A 56 -3.52 1.38 1.22
N CYS A 57 -4.02 2.49 1.72
CA CYS A 57 -4.66 3.53 0.93
C CYS A 57 -4.25 4.89 1.49
N THR A 58 -3.86 5.78 0.60
CA THR A 58 -3.52 7.16 0.92
C THR A 58 -4.73 8.05 0.63
N VAL A 59 -5.19 8.76 1.64
CA VAL A 59 -6.20 9.81 1.51
C VAL A 59 -5.49 11.15 1.57
N MET A 60 -5.82 12.04 0.65
CA MET A 60 -5.25 13.39 0.57
C MET A 60 -6.31 14.43 0.86
N LYS A 61 -5.91 15.49 1.55
CA LYS A 61 -6.75 16.65 1.83
C LYS A 61 -6.29 17.83 0.99
N ILE A 62 -7.25 18.47 0.29
CA ILE A 62 -7.08 19.71 -0.44
C ILE A 62 -8.21 20.66 -0.02
N GLY A 63 -7.90 21.70 0.75
CA GLY A 63 -8.93 22.55 1.38
C GLY A 63 -9.83 21.71 2.30
N GLU A 64 -11.12 21.71 2.03
CA GLU A 64 -12.12 20.93 2.78
C GLU A 64 -12.45 19.58 2.12
N ASN A 65 -11.77 19.20 1.03
CA ASN A 65 -12.07 17.99 0.29
C ASN A 65 -11.07 16.88 0.58
N PHE A 66 -11.57 15.64 0.57
CA PHE A 66 -10.77 14.43 0.67
C PHE A 66 -10.80 13.69 -0.65
N ILE A 67 -9.63 13.34 -1.17
CA ILE A 67 -9.47 12.62 -2.41
C ILE A 67 -8.64 11.36 -2.20
N VAL A 68 -8.91 10.35 -3.01
CA VAL A 68 -8.18 9.08 -3.08
C VAL A 68 -7.78 8.89 -4.53
N ASP A 69 -6.61 8.34 -4.74
CA ASP A 69 -6.05 8.10 -6.07
C ASP A 69 -5.94 9.39 -6.91
N PRO A 70 -5.21 10.42 -6.39
CA PRO A 70 -5.03 11.67 -7.09
C PRO A 70 -4.20 11.47 -8.36
N ILE A 71 -4.46 12.29 -9.36
CA ILE A 71 -3.56 12.46 -10.49
C ILE A 71 -2.38 13.35 -10.08
N LYS A 72 -1.30 13.32 -10.86
CA LYS A 72 -0.05 14.02 -10.56
C LYS A 72 -0.22 15.53 -10.37
N GLU A 73 -1.11 16.13 -11.15
CA GLU A 73 -1.43 17.54 -11.06
C GLU A 73 -2.15 17.90 -9.74
N GLU A 74 -2.95 17.01 -9.20
CA GLU A 74 -3.65 17.20 -7.93
C GLU A 74 -2.68 17.07 -6.74
N GLU A 75 -1.68 16.20 -6.84
CA GLU A 75 -0.68 16.00 -5.78
C GLU A 75 0.08 17.30 -5.42
N VAL A 76 0.23 18.21 -6.37
CA VAL A 76 0.93 19.50 -6.15
C VAL A 76 0.15 20.41 -5.19
N PHE A 77 -1.17 20.21 -5.07
CA PHE A 77 -2.04 21.09 -4.27
C PHE A 77 -2.41 20.49 -2.91
N ILE A 78 -1.85 19.33 -2.55
CA ILE A 78 -2.21 18.68 -1.29
C ILE A 78 -1.77 19.51 -0.08
N ASP A 79 -2.68 19.69 0.86
CA ASP A 79 -2.40 20.27 2.17
C ASP A 79 -1.75 19.25 3.11
N SER A 80 -2.31 18.07 3.13
CA SER A 80 -1.86 16.95 3.93
C SER A 80 -2.34 15.62 3.34
N ARG A 81 -1.67 14.54 3.71
CA ARG A 81 -2.04 13.17 3.36
C ARG A 81 -1.95 12.27 4.58
N LEU A 82 -2.76 11.23 4.59
CA LEU A 82 -2.70 10.16 5.57
C LEU A 82 -2.74 8.81 4.83
N THR A 83 -1.65 8.09 4.89
CA THR A 83 -1.57 6.71 4.40
C THR A 83 -1.94 5.78 5.54
N VAL A 84 -2.86 4.87 5.30
CA VAL A 84 -3.36 3.91 6.30
C VAL A 84 -3.26 2.51 5.75
N ALA A 85 -2.49 1.64 6.39
CA ALA A 85 -2.37 0.23 6.07
C ALA A 85 -3.31 -0.60 6.95
N VAL A 86 -4.15 -1.41 6.31
CA VAL A 86 -5.21 -2.19 6.96
C VAL A 86 -5.02 -3.68 6.68
N MET A 87 -5.17 -4.51 7.69
CA MET A 87 -5.13 -5.98 7.59
C MET A 87 -6.48 -6.55 7.15
N GLU A 88 -6.50 -7.86 6.87
CA GLU A 88 -7.72 -8.56 6.43
C GLU A 88 -8.86 -8.50 7.45
N ASP A 89 -8.52 -8.45 8.73
CA ASP A 89 -9.47 -8.37 9.86
C ASP A 89 -10.00 -6.94 10.10
N GLY A 90 -9.55 -5.96 9.30
CA GLY A 90 -9.95 -4.56 9.40
C GLY A 90 -9.11 -3.75 10.41
N ASN A 91 -8.14 -4.37 11.07
CA ASN A 91 -7.25 -3.66 11.98
C ASN A 91 -6.20 -2.84 11.21
N ILE A 92 -5.96 -1.63 11.69
CA ILE A 92 -4.89 -0.77 11.18
C ILE A 92 -3.55 -1.29 11.71
N CYS A 93 -2.59 -1.49 10.82
CA CYS A 93 -1.25 -1.96 11.20
C CYS A 93 -0.16 -0.89 11.01
N ALA A 94 -0.41 0.13 10.20
CA ALA A 94 0.51 1.27 10.06
C ALA A 94 -0.27 2.51 9.61
N MET A 95 0.24 3.68 9.99
CA MET A 95 -0.22 4.96 9.51
C MET A 95 0.97 5.88 9.31
N GLN A 96 0.90 6.71 8.27
CA GLN A 96 1.91 7.73 8.00
C GLN A 96 1.24 9.02 7.53
N LYS A 97 1.49 10.10 8.26
CA LYS A 97 1.10 11.45 7.87
C LYS A 97 2.19 12.08 7.02
N GLY A 98 1.79 12.74 5.92
CA GLY A 98 2.65 13.57 5.09
C GLY A 98 1.97 14.90 4.73
N GLY A 99 2.68 15.75 3.97
CA GLY A 99 2.23 17.11 3.65
C GLY A 99 2.57 18.12 4.74
N GLU A 100 2.44 19.40 4.40
CA GLU A 100 2.93 20.50 5.26
C GLU A 100 1.94 20.94 6.33
N LYS A 101 0.62 20.89 6.01
CA LYS A 101 -0.41 21.33 6.95
C LYS A 101 -0.73 20.28 8.01
N ALA A 102 -1.12 20.74 9.18
CA ALA A 102 -1.62 19.89 10.25
C ALA A 102 -2.99 19.27 9.85
N LEU A 103 -3.31 18.14 10.43
CA LEU A 103 -4.64 17.52 10.38
C LEU A 103 -5.34 17.75 11.71
N SER A 104 -6.62 18.11 11.68
CA SER A 104 -7.47 18.02 12.87
C SER A 104 -7.74 16.55 13.21
N ILE A 105 -8.24 16.30 14.42
CA ILE A 105 -8.63 14.93 14.82
C ILE A 105 -9.79 14.45 13.94
N GLU A 106 -10.75 15.31 13.68
CA GLU A 106 -11.93 15.03 12.85
C GLU A 106 -11.55 14.71 11.42
N ASP A 107 -10.58 15.45 10.85
CA ASP A 107 -10.04 15.15 9.51
C ASP A 107 -9.35 13.80 9.48
N ALA A 108 -8.52 13.53 10.48
CA ALA A 108 -7.79 12.26 10.56
C ALA A 108 -8.75 11.07 10.70
N GLU A 109 -9.78 11.16 11.53
CA GLU A 109 -10.81 10.13 11.68
C GLU A 109 -11.50 9.85 10.34
N LYS A 110 -11.93 10.91 9.65
CA LYS A 110 -12.57 10.78 8.33
C LYS A 110 -11.68 10.16 7.28
N MET A 111 -10.39 10.55 7.24
CA MET A 111 -9.42 9.97 6.33
C MET A 111 -9.18 8.47 6.62
N ILE A 112 -9.15 8.09 7.90
CA ILE A 112 -9.04 6.69 8.32
C ILE A 112 -10.25 5.87 7.83
N GLU A 113 -11.46 6.38 8.03
CA GLU A 113 -12.69 5.71 7.58
C GLU A 113 -12.69 5.49 6.06
N ILE A 114 -12.33 6.51 5.28
CA ILE A 114 -12.21 6.43 3.82
C ILE A 114 -11.16 5.35 3.44
N ALA A 115 -9.99 5.38 4.06
CA ALA A 115 -8.93 4.44 3.76
C ALA A 115 -9.34 2.98 4.06
N ILE A 116 -10.00 2.73 5.20
CA ILE A 116 -10.51 1.40 5.57
C ILE A 116 -11.50 0.88 4.52
N GLU A 117 -12.38 1.73 4.01
CA GLU A 117 -13.34 1.36 2.97
C GLU A 117 -12.61 1.03 1.65
N LYS A 118 -11.70 1.91 1.22
CA LYS A 118 -10.96 1.73 -0.03
C LYS A 118 -10.01 0.53 -0.02
N THR A 119 -9.38 0.24 1.09
CA THR A 119 -8.54 -0.96 1.21
C THR A 119 -9.33 -2.26 1.03
N LYS A 120 -10.62 -2.29 1.39
CA LYS A 120 -11.50 -3.46 1.11
C LYS A 120 -11.73 -3.65 -0.40
N GLU A 121 -11.85 -2.55 -1.16
CA GLU A 121 -12.00 -2.60 -2.61
C GLU A 121 -10.70 -3.04 -3.28
N LEU A 122 -9.57 -2.45 -2.89
CA LEU A 122 -8.24 -2.77 -3.42
C LEU A 122 -7.86 -4.23 -3.17
N ARG A 123 -8.17 -4.76 -1.97
CA ARG A 123 -7.89 -6.15 -1.60
C ARG A 123 -8.55 -7.17 -2.54
N LYS A 124 -9.68 -6.84 -3.16
CA LYS A 124 -10.34 -7.72 -4.13
C LYS A 124 -9.57 -7.85 -5.44
N LYS A 125 -8.54 -7.03 -5.66
CA LYS A 125 -7.69 -7.04 -6.85
C LYS A 125 -6.40 -7.87 -6.67
N LEU A 126 -6.10 -8.30 -5.44
CA LEU A 126 -5.00 -9.20 -5.06
C LEU A 126 -5.43 -10.67 -5.12
#